data_df8819223898e369b2fbb85a7020fdce
#
_entry.id   df8819223898e369b2fbb85a7020fdce
#
_cell.length_a   1.000
_cell.length_b   1.000
_cell.length_c   1.000
_cell.angle_alpha   90.00
_cell.angle_beta   90.00
_cell.angle_gamma   90.00
#
_symmetry.space_group_name_H-M   'P 1'
#
loop_
_entity.id
_entity.type
_entity.pdbx_description
1 polymer ?
#
loop_
_entity_poly.entity_id
_entity_poly.type
_entity_poly.pdbx_seq_one_letter_code
_entity_poly.pdbx_strand_id
1 'polypeptide(L)'
;MCSGSEAVEYAVRVAKTVIEKPLILTFSDSFFGAYGEASKKNNDNNYTYNWLECPCSSNNEGCIGECKDFNSIPFDQIGIFLFEPGSSSGLVRFPSQKLIDKIAQKITDNNGIIVANEITTGIGRTGKWFGFQHYNIQADIIAMGKGLGNGYPVSAVSISKNISDRLKNTSFLYSQSHQNDPLGASVANEVINIIKADDLLDQCNRLSHNLVNQLIKIKNTSSVIKEIRCRGFMLGIELVKNADLIIDEMFKRGFLLLKRPYAEVIRIDLALTIEEETLDLFIENFKQIIKNIDNK
;
A
#
# COMPACT_ATOMS: atom_id res chain seq x y z
N MET A 1 -14.82 -12.93 2.76
CA MET A 1 -15.49 -11.62 2.85
C MET A 1 -15.51 -10.96 1.47
N CYS A 2 -16.25 -9.86 1.27
CA CYS A 2 -16.49 -9.32 -0.07
C CYS A 2 -15.70 -8.04 -0.40
N SER A 3 -15.19 -7.32 0.57
CA SER A 3 -14.52 -6.04 0.33
C SER A 3 -13.28 -5.84 1.20
N GLY A 4 -12.36 -5.00 0.71
CA GLY A 4 -11.18 -4.62 1.49
C GLY A 4 -11.53 -3.87 2.77
N SER A 5 -12.58 -3.02 2.75
CA SER A 5 -13.05 -2.32 3.95
C SER A 5 -13.52 -3.30 5.04
N GLU A 6 -14.21 -4.35 4.63
CA GLU A 6 -14.65 -5.42 5.53
C GLU A 6 -13.46 -6.20 6.11
N ALA A 7 -12.48 -6.54 5.27
CA ALA A 7 -11.30 -7.26 5.72
C ALA A 7 -10.48 -6.44 6.74
N VAL A 8 -10.30 -5.14 6.51
CA VAL A 8 -9.58 -4.26 7.45
C VAL A 8 -10.36 -4.12 8.76
N GLU A 9 -11.66 -3.89 8.71
CA GLU A 9 -12.50 -3.81 9.92
C GLU A 9 -12.48 -5.13 10.71
N TYR A 10 -12.57 -6.26 10.01
CA TYR A 10 -12.46 -7.58 10.65
C TYR A 10 -11.08 -7.78 11.30
N ALA A 11 -10.00 -7.40 10.62
CA ALA A 11 -8.64 -7.51 11.15
C ALA A 11 -8.46 -6.68 12.44
N VAL A 12 -9.00 -5.46 12.47
CA VAL A 12 -8.97 -4.59 13.65
C VAL A 12 -9.81 -5.18 14.79
N ARG A 13 -10.99 -5.71 14.50
CA ARG A 13 -11.84 -6.37 15.51
C ARG A 13 -11.16 -7.59 16.13
N VAL A 14 -10.52 -8.43 15.30
CA VAL A 14 -9.71 -9.57 15.77
C VAL A 14 -8.59 -9.09 16.71
N ALA A 15 -7.81 -8.08 16.27
CA ALA A 15 -6.73 -7.55 17.07
C ALA A 15 -7.22 -7.00 18.43
N LYS A 16 -8.30 -6.20 18.42
CA LYS A 16 -8.90 -5.65 19.65
C LYS A 16 -9.46 -6.69 20.61
N THR A 17 -9.90 -7.82 20.10
CA THR A 17 -10.42 -8.90 20.96
C THR A 17 -9.31 -9.55 21.78
N VAL A 18 -8.09 -9.53 21.28
CA VAL A 18 -6.96 -10.21 21.96
C VAL A 18 -5.96 -9.25 22.62
N ILE A 19 -6.24 -7.94 22.62
CA ILE A 19 -5.38 -6.93 23.26
C ILE A 19 -6.22 -5.92 24.04
N GLU A 20 -5.74 -5.55 25.24
CA GLU A 20 -6.45 -4.62 26.13
C GLU A 20 -6.10 -3.15 25.87
N LYS A 21 -4.96 -2.86 25.21
CA LYS A 21 -4.52 -1.48 24.96
C LYS A 21 -5.42 -0.79 23.94
N PRO A 22 -5.87 0.44 24.20
CA PRO A 22 -6.96 1.05 23.44
C PRO A 22 -6.52 1.61 22.08
N LEU A 23 -5.25 2.08 21.96
CA LEU A 23 -4.85 2.90 20.80
C LEU A 23 -4.39 2.06 19.61
N ILE A 24 -4.78 2.54 18.44
CA ILE A 24 -4.30 2.06 17.14
C ILE A 24 -3.35 3.12 16.56
N LEU A 25 -2.09 2.78 16.35
CA LEU A 25 -1.16 3.62 15.61
C LEU A 25 -1.40 3.46 14.10
N THR A 26 -1.55 4.57 13.40
CA THR A 26 -1.69 4.62 11.94
C THR A 26 -0.84 5.73 11.33
N PHE A 27 -0.72 5.74 10.00
CA PHE A 27 -0.12 6.84 9.27
C PHE A 27 -1.16 7.78 8.66
N SER A 28 -0.84 9.08 8.60
CA SER A 28 -1.74 10.14 8.11
C SER A 28 -2.18 9.97 6.66
N ASP A 29 -1.35 9.37 5.81
CA ASP A 29 -1.59 9.14 4.39
C ASP A 29 -2.23 7.77 4.06
N SER A 30 -2.54 6.97 5.07
CA SER A 30 -3.17 5.65 4.90
C SER A 30 -4.66 5.73 4.60
N PHE A 31 -5.18 4.69 3.95
CA PHE A 31 -6.60 4.48 3.71
C PHE A 31 -7.03 3.10 4.20
N PHE A 32 -7.95 3.06 5.15
CA PHE A 32 -8.38 1.83 5.83
C PHE A 32 -9.82 1.43 5.53
N GLY A 33 -10.35 1.88 4.42
CA GLY A 33 -11.70 1.52 3.97
C GLY A 33 -12.70 2.66 4.05
N ALA A 34 -13.91 2.39 3.57
CA ALA A 34 -15.01 3.36 3.50
C ALA A 34 -15.82 3.45 4.79
N TYR A 35 -15.66 2.49 5.70
CA TYR A 35 -16.37 2.40 6.98
C TYR A 35 -15.51 1.67 8.01
N GLY A 36 -16.02 1.58 9.24
CA GLY A 36 -15.35 0.94 10.35
C GLY A 36 -14.56 1.89 11.23
N GLU A 37 -14.01 1.37 12.30
CA GLU A 37 -13.29 2.16 13.30
C GLU A 37 -11.96 2.71 12.76
N ALA A 38 -11.22 1.87 12.04
CA ALA A 38 -9.93 2.24 11.47
C ALA A 38 -10.03 3.34 10.39
N SER A 39 -11.20 3.47 9.72
CA SER A 39 -11.41 4.50 8.70
C SER A 39 -11.57 5.92 9.28
N LYS A 40 -11.88 6.02 10.57
CA LYS A 40 -12.10 7.28 11.29
C LYS A 40 -10.77 7.80 11.84
N LYS A 41 -10.05 8.60 11.05
CA LYS A 41 -8.73 9.13 11.41
C LYS A 41 -8.71 10.00 12.69
N ASN A 42 -9.83 10.63 13.04
CA ASN A 42 -9.95 11.54 14.19
C ASN A 42 -10.89 10.96 15.26
N ASN A 43 -10.60 9.78 15.76
CA ASN A 43 -11.30 9.24 16.93
C ASN A 43 -10.31 9.04 18.09
N ASP A 44 -10.83 8.98 19.32
CA ASP A 44 -10.01 8.86 20.54
C ASP A 44 -9.19 7.55 20.61
N ASN A 45 -9.51 6.58 19.74
CA ASN A 45 -8.84 5.29 19.68
C ASN A 45 -7.73 5.22 18.61
N ASN A 46 -7.53 6.27 17.80
CA ASN A 46 -6.53 6.28 16.75
C ASN A 46 -5.46 7.35 17.01
N TYR A 47 -4.21 6.92 17.10
CA TYR A 47 -3.05 7.80 17.06
C TYR A 47 -2.52 7.85 15.63
N THR A 48 -2.67 9.00 14.97
CA THR A 48 -2.24 9.19 13.59
C THR A 48 -0.88 9.87 13.53
N TYR A 49 0.13 9.14 13.07
CA TYR A 49 1.49 9.67 12.90
C TYR A 49 1.71 10.24 11.51
N ASN A 50 2.08 11.53 11.43
CA ASN A 50 2.42 12.20 10.17
C ASN A 50 3.91 12.10 9.86
N TRP A 51 4.33 10.94 9.37
CA TRP A 51 5.73 10.66 9.04
C TRP A 51 6.24 11.46 7.84
N LEU A 52 5.36 11.99 6.98
CA LEU A 52 5.70 12.77 5.80
C LEU A 52 6.17 14.18 6.13
N GLU A 53 5.61 14.79 7.17
CA GLU A 53 5.96 16.13 7.65
C GLU A 53 6.96 16.11 8.81
N CYS A 54 7.51 14.95 9.09
CA CYS A 54 8.50 14.80 10.16
C CYS A 54 9.76 15.62 9.85
N PRO A 55 10.28 16.40 10.82
CA PRO A 55 11.48 17.22 10.63
C PRO A 55 12.73 16.43 10.22
N CYS A 56 12.79 15.13 10.52
CA CYS A 56 13.89 14.27 10.12
C CYS A 56 13.75 13.68 8.69
N SER A 57 12.67 14.01 7.99
CA SER A 57 12.44 13.53 6.61
C SER A 57 13.15 14.36 5.53
N SER A 58 13.97 15.34 5.91
CA SER A 58 14.61 16.31 5.00
C SER A 58 15.68 15.73 4.07
N ASN A 59 16.05 14.45 4.19
CA ASN A 59 17.20 13.85 3.50
C ASN A 59 16.81 12.80 2.44
N ASN A 60 15.67 12.90 1.75
CA ASN A 60 15.16 11.94 0.75
C ASN A 60 14.90 10.50 1.27
N GLU A 61 15.28 10.19 2.51
CA GLU A 61 15.06 8.86 3.12
C GLU A 61 13.72 8.75 3.87
N GLY A 62 12.99 9.85 3.99
CA GLY A 62 11.80 9.93 4.84
C GLY A 62 12.14 9.92 6.34
N CYS A 63 11.13 9.80 7.19
CA CYS A 63 11.32 9.70 8.63
C CYS A 63 12.06 8.40 9.00
N ILE A 64 13.10 8.53 9.84
CA ILE A 64 13.90 7.39 10.34
C ILE A 64 13.61 7.04 11.81
N GLY A 65 12.59 7.69 12.42
CA GLY A 65 12.22 7.43 13.81
C GLY A 65 13.26 7.93 14.83
N GLU A 66 13.90 9.08 14.59
CA GLU A 66 14.91 9.66 15.48
C GLU A 66 14.62 11.12 15.84
N CYS A 67 13.38 11.53 15.74
CA CYS A 67 12.96 12.91 16.02
C CYS A 67 12.08 13.00 17.26
N LYS A 68 11.85 14.25 17.70
CA LYS A 68 10.99 14.53 18.84
C LYS A 68 9.56 14.00 18.62
N ASP A 69 9.03 14.16 17.41
CA ASP A 69 7.67 13.73 17.08
C ASP A 69 7.51 12.20 17.15
N PHE A 70 8.53 11.44 16.68
CA PHE A 70 8.53 10.00 16.87
C PHE A 70 8.59 9.60 18.34
N ASN A 71 9.43 10.28 19.14
CA ASN A 71 9.61 9.98 20.55
C ASN A 71 8.38 10.37 21.40
N SER A 72 7.46 11.21 20.87
CA SER A 72 6.21 11.58 21.53
C SER A 72 5.09 10.55 21.30
N ILE A 73 5.30 9.54 20.46
CA ILE A 73 4.31 8.48 20.23
C ILE A 73 4.13 7.66 21.53
N PRO A 74 2.89 7.53 22.06
CA PRO A 74 2.62 6.83 23.33
C PRO A 74 2.63 5.30 23.15
N PHE A 75 3.79 4.71 22.84
CA PHE A 75 3.91 3.28 22.53
C PHE A 75 3.44 2.35 23.65
N ASP A 76 3.47 2.81 24.88
CA ASP A 76 2.96 2.08 26.07
C ASP A 76 1.44 1.90 26.05
N GLN A 77 0.71 2.80 25.38
CA GLN A 77 -0.74 2.77 25.21
C GLN A 77 -1.18 2.14 23.89
N ILE A 78 -0.27 2.02 22.90
CA ILE A 78 -0.58 1.47 21.60
C ILE A 78 -0.65 -0.06 21.67
N GLY A 79 -1.81 -0.59 21.31
CA GLY A 79 -2.05 -2.03 21.19
C GLY A 79 -1.89 -2.56 19.79
N ILE A 80 -2.15 -1.73 18.78
CA ILE A 80 -2.19 -2.15 17.37
C ILE A 80 -1.40 -1.15 16.52
N PHE A 81 -0.49 -1.66 15.70
CA PHE A 81 0.07 -0.91 14.58
C PHE A 81 -0.62 -1.37 13.30
N LEU A 82 -1.53 -0.54 12.78
CA LEU A 82 -2.23 -0.77 11.51
C LEU A 82 -1.59 0.10 10.43
N PHE A 83 -0.95 -0.52 9.44
CA PHE A 83 -0.25 0.23 8.40
C PHE A 83 -0.46 -0.33 7.00
N GLU A 84 -0.31 0.54 6.01
CA GLU A 84 -0.15 0.18 4.61
C GLU A 84 1.34 0.17 4.26
N PRO A 85 1.89 -0.94 3.73
CA PRO A 85 3.29 -0.99 3.27
C PRO A 85 3.63 -0.04 2.11
N GLY A 86 2.61 0.48 1.44
CA GLY A 86 2.65 1.55 0.46
C GLY A 86 1.33 2.29 0.45
N SER A 87 1.36 3.62 0.54
CA SER A 87 0.18 4.45 0.67
C SER A 87 -0.76 4.33 -0.52
N SER A 88 -1.98 3.87 -0.29
CA SER A 88 -3.04 3.79 -1.30
C SER A 88 -3.78 5.12 -1.51
N SER A 89 -3.38 6.18 -0.79
CA SER A 89 -4.01 7.51 -0.84
C SER A 89 -3.92 8.21 -2.22
N GLY A 90 -3.20 7.63 -3.18
CA GLY A 90 -2.95 8.19 -4.51
C GLY A 90 -1.61 8.92 -4.63
N LEU A 91 -0.91 9.17 -3.52
CA LEU A 91 0.43 9.77 -3.52
C LEU A 91 1.54 8.74 -3.72
N VAL A 92 1.24 7.46 -3.55
CA VAL A 92 2.18 6.33 -3.70
C VAL A 92 3.46 6.57 -2.91
N ARG A 93 3.35 6.63 -1.60
CA ARG A 93 4.48 6.83 -0.70
C ARG A 93 4.80 5.55 0.05
N PHE A 94 6.07 5.33 0.28
CA PHE A 94 6.59 4.16 0.99
C PHE A 94 7.36 4.64 2.20
N PRO A 95 6.95 4.28 3.44
CA PRO A 95 7.72 4.63 4.62
C PRO A 95 9.10 3.98 4.58
N SER A 96 10.09 4.62 5.22
CA SER A 96 11.46 4.09 5.24
C SER A 96 11.54 2.77 6.02
N GLN A 97 12.46 1.90 5.64
CA GLN A 97 12.77 0.66 6.35
C GLN A 97 13.04 0.95 7.84
N LYS A 98 13.90 1.93 8.13
CA LYS A 98 14.30 2.29 9.49
C LYS A 98 13.10 2.71 10.36
N LEU A 99 12.15 3.47 9.79
CA LEU A 99 10.94 3.88 10.52
C LEU A 99 10.10 2.67 10.89
N ILE A 100 9.82 1.81 9.92
CA ILE A 100 8.98 0.63 10.15
C ILE A 100 9.63 -0.33 11.13
N ASP A 101 10.94 -0.58 11.01
CA ASP A 101 11.68 -1.45 11.94
C ASP A 101 11.60 -0.92 13.38
N LYS A 102 11.77 0.40 13.58
CA LYS A 102 11.68 1.01 14.91
C LYS A 102 10.26 0.96 15.49
N ILE A 103 9.23 1.24 14.67
CA ILE A 103 7.84 1.12 15.12
C ILE A 103 7.56 -0.33 15.49
N ALA A 104 7.88 -1.28 14.62
CA ALA A 104 7.64 -2.70 14.86
C ALA A 104 8.33 -3.20 16.14
N GLN A 105 9.58 -2.78 16.37
CA GLN A 105 10.31 -3.11 17.60
C GLN A 105 9.56 -2.55 18.82
N LYS A 106 9.18 -1.27 18.82
CA LYS A 106 8.44 -0.65 19.92
C LYS A 106 7.09 -1.32 20.17
N ILE A 107 6.36 -1.70 19.12
CA ILE A 107 5.08 -2.42 19.24
C ILE A 107 5.31 -3.79 19.88
N THR A 108 6.32 -4.54 19.41
CA THR A 108 6.66 -5.87 19.95
C THR A 108 7.11 -5.79 21.41
N ASP A 109 7.98 -4.85 21.76
CA ASP A 109 8.47 -4.63 23.13
C ASP A 109 7.34 -4.32 24.11
N ASN A 110 6.24 -3.74 23.60
CA ASN A 110 5.03 -3.42 24.38
C ASN A 110 3.91 -4.47 24.23
N ASN A 111 4.20 -5.67 23.70
CA ASN A 111 3.23 -6.75 23.45
C ASN A 111 2.06 -6.33 22.55
N GLY A 112 2.27 -5.39 21.65
CA GLY A 112 1.30 -4.98 20.64
C GLY A 112 1.21 -5.94 19.46
N ILE A 113 0.29 -5.65 18.54
CA ILE A 113 -0.06 -6.45 17.35
C ILE A 113 0.23 -5.63 16.09
N ILE A 114 0.87 -6.24 15.11
CA ILE A 114 1.12 -5.64 13.80
C ILE A 114 0.07 -6.15 12.81
N VAL A 115 -0.74 -5.22 12.27
CA VAL A 115 -1.76 -5.47 11.26
C VAL A 115 -1.34 -4.84 9.95
N ALA A 116 -1.08 -5.64 8.93
CA ALA A 116 -0.74 -5.17 7.59
C ALA A 116 -2.00 -5.06 6.73
N ASN A 117 -2.32 -3.86 6.28
CA ASN A 117 -3.32 -3.63 5.24
C ASN A 117 -2.69 -3.84 3.86
N GLU A 118 -2.86 -5.04 3.32
CA GLU A 118 -2.34 -5.50 2.03
C GLU A 118 -3.40 -5.41 0.91
N ILE A 119 -4.46 -4.67 1.12
CA ILE A 119 -5.54 -4.52 0.14
C ILE A 119 -5.03 -3.97 -1.20
N THR A 120 -4.06 -3.06 -1.16
CA THR A 120 -3.48 -2.45 -2.36
C THR A 120 -2.09 -2.98 -2.68
N THR A 121 -1.29 -3.28 -1.68
CA THR A 121 0.12 -3.65 -1.81
C THR A 121 0.37 -5.15 -1.95
N GLY A 122 -0.61 -5.96 -1.58
CA GLY A 122 -0.52 -7.42 -1.62
C GLY A 122 -0.76 -8.03 -3.00
N ILE A 123 -0.69 -9.36 -3.02
CA ILE A 123 -0.97 -10.21 -4.18
C ILE A 123 -0.11 -9.81 -5.40
N GLY A 124 1.19 -9.69 -5.17
CA GLY A 124 2.18 -9.45 -6.23
C GLY A 124 2.38 -8.00 -6.65
N ARG A 125 1.50 -7.07 -6.25
CA ARG A 125 1.51 -5.66 -6.69
C ARG A 125 2.87 -4.97 -6.56
N THR A 126 3.60 -5.25 -5.49
CA THR A 126 4.89 -4.63 -5.18
C THR A 126 6.11 -5.48 -5.57
N GLY A 127 5.91 -6.55 -6.36
CA GLY A 127 6.97 -7.48 -6.73
C GLY A 127 7.28 -8.54 -5.66
N LYS A 128 6.54 -8.53 -4.55
CA LYS A 128 6.50 -9.59 -3.53
C LYS A 128 5.05 -9.98 -3.28
N TRP A 129 4.81 -11.15 -2.67
CA TRP A 129 3.45 -11.57 -2.33
C TRP A 129 2.72 -10.53 -1.50
N PHE A 130 3.43 -9.92 -0.53
CA PHE A 130 2.90 -8.89 0.35
C PHE A 130 3.89 -7.72 0.47
N GLY A 131 3.35 -6.51 0.54
CA GLY A 131 4.14 -5.29 0.65
C GLY A 131 4.96 -5.23 1.95
N PHE A 132 4.46 -5.78 3.08
CA PHE A 132 5.22 -5.80 4.33
C PHE A 132 6.52 -6.61 4.22
N GLN A 133 6.64 -7.53 3.26
CA GLN A 133 7.87 -8.30 3.03
C GLN A 133 9.06 -7.45 2.52
N HIS A 134 8.82 -6.18 2.18
CA HIS A 134 9.89 -5.22 1.89
C HIS A 134 10.54 -4.66 3.16
N TYR A 135 10.01 -4.97 4.33
CA TYR A 135 10.48 -4.56 5.65
C TYR A 135 10.93 -5.80 6.45
N ASN A 136 11.79 -5.62 7.45
CA ASN A 136 12.26 -6.72 8.32
C ASN A 136 11.25 -7.00 9.45
N ILE A 137 9.98 -7.17 9.10
CA ILE A 137 8.91 -7.38 10.07
C ILE A 137 8.09 -8.62 9.73
N GLN A 138 7.42 -9.14 10.75
CA GLN A 138 6.35 -10.14 10.60
C GLN A 138 5.03 -9.48 10.99
N ALA A 139 4.03 -9.59 10.13
CA ALA A 139 2.68 -9.16 10.45
C ALA A 139 1.93 -10.27 11.21
N ASP A 140 1.27 -9.90 12.30
CA ASP A 140 0.42 -10.82 13.05
C ASP A 140 -0.92 -11.08 12.35
N ILE A 141 -1.42 -10.05 11.66
CA ILE A 141 -2.68 -10.08 10.91
C ILE A 141 -2.47 -9.41 9.56
N ILE A 142 -2.99 -10.02 8.50
CA ILE A 142 -2.88 -9.51 7.13
C ILE A 142 -4.28 -9.41 6.52
N ALA A 143 -4.68 -8.21 6.12
CA ALA A 143 -5.93 -7.97 5.39
C ALA A 143 -5.67 -7.92 3.88
N MET A 144 -6.34 -8.76 3.09
CA MET A 144 -6.17 -8.93 1.64
C MET A 144 -7.48 -8.66 0.89
N GLY A 145 -7.37 -8.18 -0.35
CA GLY A 145 -8.51 -7.94 -1.23
C GLY A 145 -8.06 -7.52 -2.63
N LYS A 146 -8.88 -6.76 -3.34
CA LYS A 146 -8.58 -6.24 -4.71
C LYS A 146 -7.94 -7.29 -5.63
N GLY A 147 -6.61 -7.30 -5.75
CA GLY A 147 -5.86 -8.25 -6.57
C GLY A 147 -6.16 -9.72 -6.25
N LEU A 148 -6.54 -10.04 -5.01
CA LEU A 148 -6.93 -11.40 -4.62
C LEU A 148 -8.11 -11.94 -5.44
N GLY A 149 -9.05 -11.08 -5.82
CA GLY A 149 -10.21 -11.46 -6.62
C GLY A 149 -10.12 -11.06 -8.10
N ASN A 150 -9.12 -10.24 -8.47
CA ASN A 150 -8.93 -9.75 -9.84
C ASN A 150 -10.24 -9.28 -10.52
N GLY A 151 -11.05 -8.50 -9.81
CA GLY A 151 -12.35 -8.00 -10.26
C GLY A 151 -13.55 -8.70 -9.60
N TYR A 152 -13.40 -9.91 -9.10
CA TYR A 152 -14.42 -10.56 -8.27
C TYR A 152 -14.39 -10.01 -6.83
N PRO A 153 -15.55 -9.77 -6.20
CA PRO A 153 -15.63 -9.22 -4.84
C PRO A 153 -15.26 -10.28 -3.79
N VAL A 154 -13.97 -10.47 -3.54
CA VAL A 154 -13.45 -11.34 -2.49
C VAL A 154 -12.36 -10.63 -1.71
N SER A 155 -12.36 -10.86 -0.41
CA SER A 155 -11.31 -10.44 0.53
C SER A 155 -11.09 -11.48 1.62
N ALA A 156 -9.92 -11.46 2.22
CA ALA A 156 -9.54 -12.42 3.25
C ALA A 156 -8.70 -11.75 4.35
N VAL A 157 -8.70 -12.35 5.53
CA VAL A 157 -7.79 -12.02 6.61
C VAL A 157 -7.04 -13.27 7.02
N SER A 158 -5.71 -13.17 7.03
CA SER A 158 -4.82 -14.18 7.60
C SER A 158 -4.39 -13.74 8.99
N ILE A 159 -4.33 -14.67 9.93
CA ILE A 159 -3.87 -14.42 11.30
C ILE A 159 -2.73 -15.39 11.65
N SER A 160 -1.78 -14.92 12.45
CA SER A 160 -0.70 -15.76 12.96
C SER A 160 -1.25 -16.84 13.93
N LYS A 161 -0.45 -17.90 14.13
CA LYS A 161 -0.81 -18.92 15.09
C LYS A 161 -1.01 -18.36 16.51
N ASN A 162 -0.17 -17.41 16.92
CA ASN A 162 -0.31 -16.74 18.21
C ASN A 162 -1.69 -16.06 18.37
N ILE A 163 -2.10 -15.27 17.36
CA ILE A 163 -3.43 -14.62 17.39
C ILE A 163 -4.54 -15.67 17.40
N SER A 164 -4.43 -16.71 16.58
CA SER A 164 -5.41 -17.80 16.55
C SER A 164 -5.58 -18.48 17.90
N ASP A 165 -4.47 -18.79 18.59
CA ASP A 165 -4.52 -19.45 19.90
C ASP A 165 -5.10 -18.53 21.00
N ARG A 166 -4.82 -17.23 20.93
CA ARG A 166 -5.43 -16.23 21.85
C ARG A 166 -6.95 -16.10 21.63
N LEU A 167 -7.42 -16.09 20.37
CA LEU A 167 -8.84 -16.01 20.03
C LEU A 167 -9.67 -17.19 20.57
N LYS A 168 -9.12 -18.38 20.63
CA LYS A 168 -9.81 -19.58 21.17
C LYS A 168 -10.32 -19.40 22.60
N ASN A 169 -9.67 -18.51 23.35
CA ASN A 169 -10.02 -18.23 24.75
C ASN A 169 -10.98 -17.02 24.90
N THR A 170 -11.56 -16.56 23.80
CA THR A 170 -12.47 -15.42 23.76
C THR A 170 -13.84 -15.83 23.23
N SER A 171 -14.84 -14.97 23.42
CA SER A 171 -16.17 -15.12 22.82
C SER A 171 -16.29 -14.45 21.44
N PHE A 172 -15.17 -14.27 20.73
CA PHE A 172 -15.19 -13.62 19.41
C PHE A 172 -16.05 -14.40 18.42
N LEU A 173 -17.05 -13.73 17.91
CA LEU A 173 -17.94 -14.26 16.87
C LEU A 173 -18.06 -13.27 15.73
N TYR A 174 -17.94 -13.77 14.52
CA TYR A 174 -18.19 -13.01 13.29
C TYR A 174 -19.06 -13.84 12.35
N SER A 175 -20.09 -13.24 11.81
CA SER A 175 -20.97 -13.88 10.83
C SER A 175 -21.45 -12.82 9.83
N GLN A 176 -21.46 -13.18 8.55
CA GLN A 176 -22.06 -12.40 7.47
C GLN A 176 -22.43 -13.34 6.31
N SER A 177 -23.34 -12.87 5.42
CA SER A 177 -24.00 -13.73 4.41
C SER A 177 -23.06 -14.40 3.41
N HIS A 178 -21.93 -13.75 3.06
CA HIS A 178 -20.95 -14.27 2.10
C HIS A 178 -19.65 -14.76 2.78
N GLN A 179 -19.71 -15.05 4.07
CA GLN A 179 -18.57 -15.64 4.78
C GLN A 179 -18.29 -17.05 4.22
N ASN A 180 -17.03 -17.27 3.86
CA ASN A 180 -16.57 -18.55 3.29
C ASN A 180 -17.29 -18.95 1.98
N ASP A 181 -17.67 -17.95 1.17
CA ASP A 181 -18.24 -18.20 -0.16
C ASP A 181 -17.27 -19.04 -1.01
N PRO A 182 -17.68 -20.26 -1.47
CA PRO A 182 -16.80 -21.14 -2.20
C PRO A 182 -16.41 -20.61 -3.58
N LEU A 183 -17.26 -19.80 -4.22
CA LEU A 183 -16.94 -19.18 -5.50
C LEU A 183 -15.81 -18.16 -5.34
N GLY A 184 -15.91 -17.26 -4.33
CA GLY A 184 -14.85 -16.30 -4.02
C GLY A 184 -13.53 -17.00 -3.66
N ALA A 185 -13.57 -18.09 -2.90
CA ALA A 185 -12.39 -18.89 -2.58
C ALA A 185 -11.76 -19.53 -3.83
N SER A 186 -12.58 -20.03 -4.75
CA SER A 186 -12.10 -20.64 -6.02
C SER A 186 -11.44 -19.59 -6.91
N VAL A 187 -12.04 -18.39 -7.05
CA VAL A 187 -11.44 -17.27 -7.79
C VAL A 187 -10.09 -16.86 -7.18
N ALA A 188 -10.04 -16.66 -5.86
CA ALA A 188 -8.79 -16.30 -5.18
C ALA A 188 -7.69 -17.37 -5.37
N ASN A 189 -8.04 -18.63 -5.31
CA ASN A 189 -7.11 -19.74 -5.55
C ASN A 189 -6.56 -19.72 -6.99
N GLU A 190 -7.42 -19.49 -7.98
CA GLU A 190 -7.01 -19.41 -9.37
C GLU A 190 -6.09 -18.22 -9.64
N VAL A 191 -6.38 -17.05 -9.08
CA VAL A 191 -5.48 -15.88 -9.15
C VAL A 191 -4.09 -16.23 -8.59
N ILE A 192 -4.02 -16.89 -7.44
CA ILE A 192 -2.75 -17.30 -6.83
C ILE A 192 -2.01 -18.32 -7.72
N ASN A 193 -2.75 -19.26 -8.33
CA ASN A 193 -2.17 -20.28 -9.21
C ASN A 193 -1.56 -19.63 -10.47
N ILE A 194 -2.28 -18.70 -11.11
CA ILE A 194 -1.79 -17.98 -12.30
C ILE A 194 -0.53 -17.17 -11.95
N ILE A 195 -0.55 -16.41 -10.85
CA ILE A 195 0.62 -15.63 -10.43
C ILE A 195 1.86 -16.52 -10.26
N LYS A 196 1.67 -17.75 -9.72
CA LYS A 196 2.76 -18.72 -9.55
C LYS A 196 3.19 -19.39 -10.84
N ALA A 197 2.22 -19.81 -11.67
CA ALA A 197 2.50 -20.57 -12.88
C ALA A 197 3.22 -19.73 -13.94
N ASP A 198 2.89 -18.44 -14.01
CA ASP A 198 3.42 -17.51 -15.00
C ASP A 198 4.59 -16.66 -14.44
N ASP A 199 5.11 -16.98 -13.25
CA ASP A 199 6.22 -16.26 -12.57
C ASP A 199 6.03 -14.73 -12.53
N LEU A 200 4.77 -14.28 -12.31
CA LEU A 200 4.40 -12.86 -12.44
C LEU A 200 5.09 -11.94 -11.42
N LEU A 201 5.60 -12.46 -10.30
CA LEU A 201 6.39 -11.66 -9.37
C LEU A 201 7.75 -11.28 -9.95
N ASP A 202 8.43 -12.21 -10.61
CA ASP A 202 9.71 -11.97 -11.25
C ASP A 202 9.55 -11.07 -12.47
N GLN A 203 8.50 -11.27 -13.27
CA GLN A 203 8.12 -10.36 -14.33
C GLN A 203 7.87 -8.94 -13.81
N CYS A 204 7.09 -8.79 -12.73
CA CYS A 204 6.82 -7.49 -12.09
C CYS A 204 8.11 -6.79 -11.70
N ASN A 205 9.03 -7.49 -11.05
CA ASN A 205 10.32 -6.93 -10.63
C ASN A 205 11.18 -6.52 -11.83
N ARG A 206 11.31 -7.36 -12.84
CA ARG A 206 12.09 -7.07 -14.05
C ARG A 206 11.53 -5.88 -14.81
N LEU A 207 10.25 -5.88 -15.11
CA LEU A 207 9.62 -4.83 -15.90
C LEU A 207 9.54 -3.50 -15.14
N SER A 208 9.24 -3.52 -13.83
CA SER A 208 9.22 -2.29 -13.04
C SER A 208 10.62 -1.65 -12.93
N HIS A 209 11.68 -2.46 -12.82
CA HIS A 209 13.05 -1.96 -12.82
C HIS A 209 13.38 -1.25 -14.14
N ASN A 210 13.06 -1.87 -15.29
CA ASN A 210 13.27 -1.30 -16.60
C ASN A 210 12.48 0.01 -16.78
N LEU A 211 11.20 0.01 -16.40
CA LEU A 211 10.32 1.18 -16.46
C LEU A 211 10.89 2.35 -15.66
N VAL A 212 11.28 2.11 -14.40
CA VAL A 212 11.86 3.14 -13.52
C VAL A 212 13.15 3.71 -14.10
N ASN A 213 14.04 2.88 -14.65
CA ASN A 213 15.28 3.33 -15.26
C ASN A 213 15.03 4.24 -16.46
N GLN A 214 14.03 3.94 -17.29
CA GLN A 214 13.63 4.79 -18.41
C GLN A 214 13.02 6.11 -17.93
N LEU A 215 12.13 6.08 -16.94
CA LEU A 215 11.53 7.28 -16.35
C LEU A 215 12.59 8.19 -15.68
N ILE A 216 13.60 7.63 -15.00
CA ILE A 216 14.71 8.39 -14.43
C ILE A 216 15.49 9.10 -15.52
N LYS A 217 15.74 8.47 -16.68
CA LYS A 217 16.39 9.13 -17.83
C LYS A 217 15.58 10.33 -18.32
N ILE A 218 14.26 10.22 -18.39
CA ILE A 218 13.37 11.34 -18.76
C ILE A 218 13.45 12.44 -17.70
N LYS A 219 13.33 12.08 -16.40
CA LYS A 219 13.43 13.02 -15.28
C LYS A 219 14.73 13.84 -15.32
N ASN A 220 15.86 13.18 -15.59
CA ASN A 220 17.18 13.82 -15.58
C ASN A 220 17.37 14.86 -16.72
N THR A 221 16.49 14.85 -17.71
CA THR A 221 16.51 15.78 -18.84
C THR A 221 15.31 16.72 -18.88
N SER A 222 14.47 16.72 -17.82
CA SER A 222 13.22 17.49 -17.78
C SER A 222 13.07 18.23 -16.44
N SER A 223 12.53 19.43 -16.50
CA SER A 223 12.13 20.22 -15.33
C SER A 223 10.71 19.90 -14.84
N VAL A 224 9.96 19.08 -15.58
CA VAL A 224 8.54 18.77 -15.29
C VAL A 224 8.39 17.71 -14.21
N ILE A 225 9.30 16.71 -14.16
CA ILE A 225 9.22 15.59 -13.24
C ILE A 225 9.98 15.91 -11.96
N LYS A 226 9.27 16.00 -10.83
CA LYS A 226 9.84 16.25 -9.50
C LYS A 226 10.40 14.97 -8.88
N GLU A 227 9.60 13.90 -8.83
CA GLU A 227 9.95 12.66 -8.17
C GLU A 227 9.30 11.44 -8.84
N ILE A 228 9.98 10.31 -8.79
CA ILE A 228 9.45 9.00 -9.22
C ILE A 228 9.54 8.08 -8.00
N ARG A 229 8.41 7.51 -7.61
CA ARG A 229 8.29 6.54 -6.54
C ARG A 229 7.76 5.24 -7.09
N CYS A 230 8.43 4.13 -6.83
CA CYS A 230 8.03 2.84 -7.37
C CYS A 230 8.41 1.69 -6.43
N ARG A 231 7.50 0.73 -6.34
CA ARG A 231 7.74 -0.57 -5.74
C ARG A 231 6.91 -1.60 -6.50
N GLY A 232 7.58 -2.41 -7.32
CA GLY A 232 6.91 -3.28 -8.29
C GLY A 232 6.03 -2.45 -9.25
N PHE A 233 4.79 -2.86 -9.46
CA PHE A 233 3.82 -2.17 -10.30
C PHE A 233 2.92 -1.18 -9.54
N MET A 234 3.39 -0.67 -8.43
CA MET A 234 2.80 0.47 -7.73
C MET A 234 3.71 1.68 -7.92
N LEU A 235 3.35 2.57 -8.86
CA LEU A 235 4.17 3.69 -9.32
C LEU A 235 3.45 5.03 -9.13
N GLY A 236 4.19 6.02 -8.65
CA GLY A 236 3.78 7.43 -8.61
C GLY A 236 4.81 8.32 -9.30
N ILE A 237 4.36 9.16 -10.22
CA ILE A 237 5.17 10.19 -10.85
C ILE A 237 4.69 11.55 -10.32
N GLU A 238 5.48 12.18 -9.48
CA GLU A 238 5.19 13.52 -8.98
C GLU A 238 5.76 14.56 -9.95
N LEU A 239 4.92 15.49 -10.32
CA LEU A 239 5.22 16.55 -11.27
C LEU A 239 5.33 17.91 -10.56
N VAL A 240 6.01 18.85 -11.15
CA VAL A 240 6.00 20.24 -10.69
C VAL A 240 4.65 20.90 -10.99
N LYS A 241 4.07 20.61 -12.16
CA LYS A 241 2.77 21.08 -12.63
C LYS A 241 2.33 20.30 -13.89
N ASN A 242 1.13 20.57 -14.39
CA ASN A 242 0.60 20.05 -15.65
C ASN A 242 0.20 18.57 -15.66
N ALA A 243 -0.08 17.94 -14.51
CA ALA A 243 -0.50 16.54 -14.48
C ALA A 243 -1.77 16.29 -15.32
N ASP A 244 -2.76 17.19 -15.26
CA ASP A 244 -3.99 17.06 -16.05
C ASP A 244 -3.71 17.07 -17.55
N LEU A 245 -2.86 18.01 -18.02
CA LEU A 245 -2.46 18.07 -19.42
C LEU A 245 -1.77 16.78 -19.90
N ILE A 246 -0.89 16.22 -19.06
CA ILE A 246 -0.19 14.97 -19.39
C ILE A 246 -1.18 13.80 -19.45
N ILE A 247 -2.12 13.72 -18.51
CA ILE A 247 -3.16 12.70 -18.47
C ILE A 247 -4.02 12.79 -19.75
N ASP A 248 -4.48 13.98 -20.11
CA ASP A 248 -5.30 14.21 -21.30
C ASP A 248 -4.56 13.82 -22.59
N GLU A 249 -3.27 14.19 -22.70
CA GLU A 249 -2.46 13.83 -23.87
C GLU A 249 -2.17 12.31 -23.94
N MET A 250 -1.94 11.67 -22.80
CA MET A 250 -1.79 10.22 -22.73
C MET A 250 -3.11 9.50 -23.05
N PHE A 251 -4.25 10.02 -22.58
CA PHE A 251 -5.58 9.47 -22.91
C PHE A 251 -5.85 9.49 -24.41
N LYS A 252 -5.53 10.59 -25.11
CA LYS A 252 -5.63 10.68 -26.59
C LYS A 252 -4.78 9.64 -27.31
N ARG A 253 -3.76 9.09 -26.65
CA ARG A 253 -2.86 8.06 -27.16
C ARG A 253 -3.19 6.64 -26.67
N GLY A 254 -4.36 6.48 -26.02
CA GLY A 254 -4.87 5.19 -25.58
C GLY A 254 -4.42 4.75 -24.17
N PHE A 255 -3.80 5.64 -23.38
CA PHE A 255 -3.38 5.33 -22.00
C PHE A 255 -4.30 6.00 -20.98
N LEU A 256 -4.99 5.20 -20.18
CA LEU A 256 -5.79 5.69 -19.07
C LEU A 256 -4.93 5.85 -17.81
N LEU A 257 -4.66 7.10 -17.44
CA LEU A 257 -3.92 7.44 -16.22
C LEU A 257 -4.82 8.20 -15.25
N LEU A 258 -4.50 8.15 -13.97
CA LEU A 258 -5.26 8.81 -12.93
C LEU A 258 -4.34 9.63 -12.03
N LYS A 259 -4.88 10.72 -11.48
CA LYS A 259 -4.26 11.46 -10.37
C LYS A 259 -5.23 11.61 -9.21
N ARG A 260 -4.70 11.91 -8.05
CA ARG A 260 -5.51 12.35 -6.92
C ARG A 260 -5.95 13.81 -7.15
N PRO A 261 -7.20 14.18 -6.85
CA PRO A 261 -7.62 15.58 -6.83
C PRO A 261 -6.64 16.43 -5.99
N TYR A 262 -6.31 17.61 -6.49
CA TYR A 262 -5.42 18.59 -5.82
C TYR A 262 -3.96 18.14 -5.62
N ALA A 263 -3.51 17.08 -6.28
CA ALA A 263 -2.13 16.64 -6.25
C ALA A 263 -1.56 16.52 -7.67
N GLU A 264 -0.33 16.97 -7.87
CA GLU A 264 0.40 16.81 -9.14
C GLU A 264 1.13 15.45 -9.17
N VAL A 265 0.41 14.37 -8.81
CA VAL A 265 0.93 13.00 -8.80
C VAL A 265 0.09 12.12 -9.71
N ILE A 266 0.69 11.63 -10.78
CA ILE A 266 0.12 10.59 -11.65
C ILE A 266 0.39 9.25 -10.98
N ARG A 267 -0.68 8.50 -10.69
CA ARG A 267 -0.60 7.15 -10.18
C ARG A 267 -0.77 6.14 -11.29
N ILE A 268 0.09 5.13 -11.30
CA ILE A 268 0.09 4.04 -12.27
C ILE A 268 0.11 2.72 -11.53
N ASP A 269 -0.94 1.92 -11.70
CA ASP A 269 -1.08 0.56 -11.16
C ASP A 269 -1.22 -0.40 -12.36
N LEU A 270 -0.13 -0.98 -12.79
CA LEU A 270 -0.08 -1.84 -13.97
C LEU A 270 -0.71 -3.22 -13.69
N ALA A 271 -1.26 -3.88 -14.70
CA ALA A 271 -1.61 -5.29 -14.61
C ALA A 271 -0.35 -6.14 -14.42
N LEU A 272 -0.41 -7.20 -13.60
CA LEU A 272 0.75 -8.10 -13.43
C LEU A 272 1.12 -8.82 -14.75
N THR A 273 0.15 -8.98 -15.64
CA THR A 273 0.28 -9.61 -16.95
C THR A 273 0.60 -8.62 -18.08
N ILE A 274 0.99 -7.39 -17.75
CA ILE A 274 1.31 -6.39 -18.77
C ILE A 274 2.51 -6.84 -19.61
N GLU A 275 2.42 -6.62 -20.92
CA GLU A 275 3.48 -6.91 -21.86
C GLU A 275 4.53 -5.79 -21.91
N GLU A 276 5.79 -6.17 -22.16
CA GLU A 276 6.92 -5.22 -22.19
C GLU A 276 6.75 -4.18 -23.30
N GLU A 277 6.23 -4.59 -24.45
CA GLU A 277 5.96 -3.71 -25.61
C GLU A 277 4.96 -2.59 -25.25
N THR A 278 3.97 -2.88 -24.40
CA THR A 278 3.02 -1.87 -23.91
C THR A 278 3.71 -0.82 -23.04
N LEU A 279 4.68 -1.26 -22.21
CA LEU A 279 5.47 -0.34 -21.37
C LEU A 279 6.42 0.52 -22.22
N ASP A 280 7.04 -0.04 -23.24
CA ASP A 280 7.91 0.70 -24.15
C ASP A 280 7.11 1.75 -24.92
N LEU A 281 5.93 1.39 -25.41
CA LEU A 281 5.02 2.34 -26.06
C LEU A 281 4.57 3.45 -25.10
N PHE A 282 4.28 3.11 -23.83
CA PHE A 282 3.96 4.09 -22.80
C PHE A 282 5.12 5.09 -22.60
N ILE A 283 6.34 4.58 -22.44
CA ILE A 283 7.53 5.41 -22.20
C ILE A 283 7.82 6.34 -23.39
N GLU A 284 7.70 5.84 -24.61
CA GLU A 284 7.92 6.64 -25.82
C GLU A 284 6.94 7.82 -25.87
N ASN A 285 5.65 7.55 -25.67
CA ASN A 285 4.61 8.56 -25.66
C ASN A 285 4.78 9.56 -24.51
N PHE A 286 5.04 9.07 -23.31
CA PHE A 286 5.26 9.91 -22.14
C PHE A 286 6.46 10.85 -22.33
N LYS A 287 7.59 10.32 -22.82
CA LYS A 287 8.80 11.09 -23.13
C LYS A 287 8.53 12.21 -24.14
N GLN A 288 7.75 11.93 -25.20
CA GLN A 288 7.41 12.92 -26.21
C GLN A 288 6.55 14.05 -25.62
N ILE A 289 5.58 13.72 -24.76
CA ILE A 289 4.72 14.72 -24.10
C ILE A 289 5.55 15.59 -23.17
N ILE A 290 6.38 15.00 -22.32
CA ILE A 290 7.26 15.73 -21.40
C ILE A 290 8.17 16.70 -22.19
N LYS A 291 8.81 16.24 -23.25
CA LYS A 291 9.65 17.09 -24.10
C LYS A 291 8.88 18.28 -24.71
N ASN A 292 7.64 18.07 -25.14
CA ASN A 292 6.81 19.14 -25.70
C ASN A 292 6.40 20.18 -24.61
N ILE A 293 6.31 19.77 -23.34
CA ILE A 293 6.02 20.68 -22.23
C ILE A 293 7.27 21.47 -21.82
N ASP A 294 8.44 20.85 -21.77
CA ASP A 294 9.71 21.51 -21.44
C ASP A 294 10.10 22.58 -22.46
N ASN A 295 9.65 22.44 -23.72
CA ASN A 295 9.96 23.39 -24.81
C ASN A 295 8.98 24.58 -24.88
N LYS A 296 7.96 24.63 -24.03
CA LYS A 296 6.99 25.73 -23.90
C LYS A 296 7.28 26.61 -22.69
#